data_c0b4d087d9329649ea92991cf1fb53ce
#
_entry.id   c0b4d087d9329649ea92991cf1fb53ce
#
_cell.length_a   1.000
_cell.length_b   1.000
_cell.length_c   1.000
_cell.angle_alpha   90.00
_cell.angle_beta   90.00
_cell.angle_gamma   90.00
#
_symmetry.space_group_name_H-M   'P 1'
#
loop_
_entity.id
_entity.type
_entity.pdbx_description
1 polymer ?
#
loop_
_entity_poly.entity_id
_entity_poly.type
_entity_poly.pdbx_seq_one_letter_code
_entity_poly.pdbx_strand_id
1 'polypeptide(L)'
;DDTISTFDSAKWLNEVASYHLLYQNEYGTEVVIFENLIRGEFHFLSESEMNIIPSFKESGYIPDTKAMFIYDETGQLELYLSGLEGSGPNRLTEENVNFLLNNFSNLWLMGINVLKRGENARSLELLSQLQKNILQLIRIAEENADNWFNMTKNLEKEISPENYEKFKKTTARLNELELYEAYKNSLLLVMEFRNLVEKQYQLTVSNDFFEKLLHYMNE
;
A
#
# COMPACT_ATOMS: atom_id res chain seq x y z
N ASP A 1 -25.13 21.41 8.05
CA ASP A 1 -24.15 21.20 9.14
C ASP A 1 -24.81 20.77 10.46
N ASP A 2 -25.94 21.36 10.83
CA ASP A 2 -26.66 20.96 12.06
C ASP A 2 -27.20 19.52 12.01
N THR A 3 -27.45 19.00 10.83
CA THR A 3 -28.00 17.64 10.64
C THR A 3 -27.00 16.55 11.01
N ILE A 4 -25.72 16.74 10.75
CA ILE A 4 -24.66 15.74 11.07
C ILE A 4 -24.46 15.61 12.57
N SER A 5 -24.53 16.72 13.33
CA SER A 5 -24.36 16.68 14.78
C SER A 5 -25.46 15.90 15.51
N THR A 6 -26.61 15.70 14.86
CA THR A 6 -27.76 14.95 15.38
C THR A 6 -28.02 13.63 14.67
N PHE A 7 -27.18 13.30 13.65
CA PHE A 7 -27.32 12.07 12.87
C PHE A 7 -26.93 10.84 13.68
N ASP A 8 -27.86 9.90 13.80
CA ASP A 8 -27.61 8.60 14.45
C ASP A 8 -27.27 7.55 13.38
N SER A 9 -25.98 7.39 13.14
CA SER A 9 -25.45 6.43 12.16
C SER A 9 -25.82 4.99 12.50
N ALA A 10 -25.83 4.62 13.80
CA ALA A 10 -26.17 3.29 14.24
C ALA A 10 -27.63 2.94 13.90
N LYS A 11 -28.55 3.90 14.15
CA LYS A 11 -29.93 3.74 13.77
C LYS A 11 -30.11 3.62 12.27
N TRP A 12 -29.46 4.50 11.50
CA TRP A 12 -29.54 4.48 10.04
C TRP A 12 -29.01 3.16 9.46
N LEU A 13 -27.84 2.70 9.93
CA LEU A 13 -27.26 1.43 9.49
C LEU A 13 -28.16 0.23 9.80
N ASN A 14 -28.84 0.24 10.96
CA ASN A 14 -29.78 -0.83 11.31
C ASN A 14 -31.06 -0.81 10.45
N GLU A 15 -31.45 0.35 9.92
CA GLU A 15 -32.56 0.47 8.94
C GLU A 15 -32.12 -0.08 7.56
N VAL A 16 -30.83 0.00 7.20
CA VAL A 16 -30.29 -0.61 5.97
C VAL A 16 -30.29 -2.13 6.06
N ALA A 17 -29.72 -2.68 7.11
CA ALA A 17 -29.72 -4.11 7.43
C ALA A 17 -29.29 -4.34 8.87
N SER A 18 -29.81 -5.41 9.50
CA SER A 18 -29.35 -5.88 10.81
C SER A 18 -27.85 -6.22 10.78
N TYR A 19 -27.15 -5.91 11.87
CA TYR A 19 -25.71 -6.13 11.97
C TYR A 19 -25.30 -6.82 13.27
N HIS A 20 -24.18 -7.53 13.24
CA HIS A 20 -23.55 -8.15 14.40
C HIS A 20 -22.59 -7.20 15.13
N LEU A 21 -21.93 -6.32 14.39
CA LEU A 21 -20.89 -5.45 14.92
C LEU A 21 -20.93 -4.08 14.26
N LEU A 22 -20.85 -3.03 15.08
CA LEU A 22 -20.65 -1.65 14.68
C LEU A 22 -19.62 -1.02 15.64
N TYR A 23 -18.56 -0.42 15.12
CA TYR A 23 -17.55 0.29 15.90
C TYR A 23 -16.81 1.31 15.03
N GLN A 24 -16.16 2.26 15.67
CA GLN A 24 -15.22 3.16 14.99
C GLN A 24 -13.80 2.58 15.04
N ASN A 25 -13.14 2.51 13.87
CA ASN A 25 -11.75 2.11 13.79
C ASN A 25 -10.80 3.25 14.23
N GLU A 26 -9.49 2.99 14.20
CA GLU A 26 -8.44 3.95 14.58
C GLU A 26 -8.41 5.24 13.75
N TYR A 27 -9.08 5.25 12.61
CA TYR A 27 -9.20 6.42 11.71
C TYR A 27 -10.52 7.17 11.89
N GLY A 28 -11.38 6.76 12.84
CA GLY A 28 -12.70 7.33 13.07
C GLY A 28 -13.76 6.91 12.04
N THR A 29 -13.44 5.92 11.19
CA THR A 29 -14.41 5.37 10.23
C THR A 29 -15.32 4.37 10.91
N GLU A 30 -16.63 4.46 10.66
CA GLU A 30 -17.56 3.45 11.15
C GLU A 30 -17.45 2.16 10.33
N VAL A 31 -17.12 1.08 11.03
CA VAL A 31 -17.03 -0.27 10.47
C VAL A 31 -18.23 -1.07 10.94
N VAL A 32 -18.96 -1.66 10.00
CA VAL A 32 -20.10 -2.52 10.27
C VAL A 32 -19.88 -3.91 9.69
N ILE A 33 -20.29 -4.95 10.42
CA ILE A 33 -20.42 -6.31 9.92
C ILE A 33 -21.86 -6.71 10.00
N PHE A 34 -22.52 -6.80 8.86
CA PHE A 34 -23.91 -7.18 8.74
C PHE A 34 -24.13 -8.67 9.06
N GLU A 35 -25.37 -9.09 9.34
CA GLU A 35 -25.69 -10.48 9.66
C GLU A 35 -25.27 -11.49 8.58
N ASN A 36 -25.26 -11.07 7.32
CA ASN A 36 -24.79 -11.88 6.19
C ASN A 36 -23.25 -11.86 6.02
N LEU A 37 -22.50 -11.35 7.00
CA LEU A 37 -21.04 -11.21 7.03
C LEU A 37 -20.47 -10.26 5.95
N ILE A 38 -21.29 -9.45 5.32
CA ILE A 38 -20.79 -8.34 4.50
C ILE A 38 -20.21 -7.27 5.45
N ARG A 39 -18.96 -6.87 5.19
CA ARG A 39 -18.27 -5.81 5.90
C ARG A 39 -18.42 -4.50 5.11
N GLY A 40 -18.85 -3.45 5.80
CA GLY A 40 -18.88 -2.09 5.27
C GLY A 40 -18.00 -1.14 6.06
N GLU A 41 -17.49 -0.12 5.40
CA GLU A 41 -16.89 1.06 6.00
C GLU A 41 -17.70 2.28 5.55
N PHE A 42 -18.16 3.08 6.50
CA PHE A 42 -19.04 4.20 6.24
C PHE A 42 -18.41 5.50 6.74
N HIS A 43 -18.41 6.49 5.86
CA HIS A 43 -18.03 7.86 6.15
C HIS A 43 -19.27 8.74 6.05
N PHE A 44 -19.62 9.40 7.14
CA PHE A 44 -20.70 10.37 7.17
C PHE A 44 -20.09 11.76 7.21
N LEU A 45 -20.29 12.51 6.13
CA LEU A 45 -19.67 13.82 5.93
C LEU A 45 -20.76 14.87 5.76
N SER A 46 -20.55 16.06 6.32
CA SER A 46 -21.35 17.23 5.98
C SER A 46 -21.01 17.72 4.57
N GLU A 47 -21.89 18.50 3.98
CA GLU A 47 -21.62 19.10 2.67
C GLU A 47 -20.34 19.95 2.68
N SER A 48 -20.05 20.65 3.77
CA SER A 48 -18.82 21.45 3.93
C SER A 48 -17.54 20.62 3.97
N GLU A 49 -17.61 19.32 4.27
CA GLU A 49 -16.50 18.39 4.32
C GLU A 49 -16.25 17.64 3.00
N MET A 50 -17.16 17.78 2.03
CA MET A 50 -17.05 17.08 0.73
C MET A 50 -15.80 17.48 -0.06
N ASN A 51 -15.15 18.58 0.28
CA ASN A 51 -13.87 18.99 -0.29
C ASN A 51 -12.72 18.02 -0.03
N ILE A 52 -12.88 17.05 0.88
CA ILE A 52 -11.90 15.94 1.07
C ILE A 52 -11.88 14.99 -0.13
N ILE A 53 -12.98 14.83 -0.87
CA ILE A 53 -13.11 13.83 -1.94
C ILE A 53 -11.98 13.95 -2.98
N PRO A 54 -11.62 15.13 -3.51
CA PRO A 54 -10.52 15.25 -4.46
C PRO A 54 -9.17 14.71 -3.95
N SER A 55 -8.94 14.68 -2.62
CA SER A 55 -7.70 14.14 -2.06
C SER A 55 -7.54 12.63 -2.29
N PHE A 56 -8.64 11.90 -2.52
CA PHE A 56 -8.61 10.47 -2.85
C PHE A 56 -8.01 10.18 -4.24
N LYS A 57 -7.80 11.21 -5.08
CA LYS A 57 -7.06 11.09 -6.34
C LYS A 57 -5.66 10.49 -6.13
N GLU A 58 -5.05 10.76 -5.00
CA GLU A 58 -3.75 10.21 -4.61
C GLU A 58 -3.75 8.68 -4.45
N SER A 59 -4.93 8.07 -4.22
CA SER A 59 -5.03 6.63 -3.94
C SER A 59 -4.82 5.73 -5.17
N GLY A 60 -4.93 6.27 -6.40
CA GLY A 60 -4.67 5.51 -7.61
C GLY A 60 -5.60 5.82 -8.79
N TYR A 61 -5.73 4.83 -9.67
CA TYR A 61 -6.55 4.92 -10.87
C TYR A 61 -8.03 4.67 -10.58
N ILE A 62 -8.88 5.59 -11.00
CA ILE A 62 -10.35 5.48 -10.91
C ILE A 62 -10.91 5.54 -12.35
N PRO A 63 -11.38 4.42 -12.91
CA PRO A 63 -11.77 4.34 -14.31
C PRO A 63 -13.10 5.04 -14.63
N ASP A 64 -14.03 5.01 -13.69
CA ASP A 64 -15.40 5.54 -13.87
C ASP A 64 -15.94 6.03 -12.54
N THR A 65 -16.20 7.32 -12.44
CA THR A 65 -16.75 7.93 -11.24
C THR A 65 -18.28 7.91 -11.20
N LYS A 66 -18.95 7.72 -12.34
CA LYS A 66 -20.41 7.66 -12.42
C LYS A 66 -20.99 6.43 -11.70
N ALA A 67 -20.22 5.35 -11.65
CA ALA A 67 -20.60 4.16 -10.91
C ALA A 67 -20.38 4.28 -9.38
N MET A 68 -19.78 5.37 -8.89
CA MET A 68 -19.41 5.54 -7.48
C MET A 68 -20.55 6.11 -6.62
N PHE A 69 -21.62 6.62 -7.20
CA PHE A 69 -22.74 7.16 -6.41
C PHE A 69 -24.08 6.56 -6.85
N ILE A 70 -24.99 6.43 -5.88
CA ILE A 70 -26.32 5.87 -6.09
C ILE A 70 -27.34 7.02 -6.21
N TYR A 71 -27.12 8.09 -5.46
CA TYR A 71 -28.03 9.22 -5.38
C TYR A 71 -27.28 10.53 -5.16
N ASP A 72 -27.66 11.56 -5.89
CA ASP A 72 -27.12 12.93 -5.77
C ASP A 72 -28.25 13.93 -6.08
N GLU A 73 -28.86 14.48 -5.03
CA GLU A 73 -29.97 15.43 -5.15
C GLU A 73 -29.56 16.80 -5.67
N THR A 74 -28.32 17.20 -5.36
CA THR A 74 -27.80 18.54 -5.64
C THR A 74 -26.94 18.64 -6.86
N GLY A 75 -26.46 17.51 -7.40
CA GLY A 75 -25.42 17.43 -8.44
C GLY A 75 -24.02 17.82 -7.96
N GLN A 76 -23.84 18.12 -6.68
CA GLN A 76 -22.54 18.48 -6.10
C GLN A 76 -21.61 17.27 -5.96
N LEU A 77 -22.18 16.12 -5.61
CA LEU A 77 -21.39 14.88 -5.45
C LEU A 77 -20.77 14.47 -6.79
N GLU A 78 -21.54 14.51 -7.89
CA GLU A 78 -21.02 14.24 -9.22
C GLU A 78 -19.84 15.17 -9.57
N LEU A 79 -19.95 16.46 -9.22
CA LEU A 79 -18.89 17.44 -9.45
C LEU A 79 -17.60 17.08 -8.70
N TYR A 80 -17.69 16.74 -7.41
CA TYR A 80 -16.52 16.32 -6.62
C TYR A 80 -15.91 15.04 -7.13
N LEU A 81 -16.73 14.04 -7.45
CA LEU A 81 -16.28 12.74 -7.95
C LEU A 81 -15.65 12.82 -9.33
N SER A 82 -16.15 13.68 -10.22
CA SER A 82 -15.57 13.84 -11.57
C SER A 82 -14.09 14.21 -11.57
N GLY A 83 -13.63 14.92 -10.52
CA GLY A 83 -12.22 15.23 -10.30
C GLY A 83 -11.32 14.00 -10.02
N LEU A 84 -11.91 12.87 -9.63
CA LEU A 84 -11.19 11.64 -9.33
C LEU A 84 -10.92 10.77 -10.57
N GLU A 85 -11.67 10.97 -11.67
CA GLU A 85 -11.57 10.12 -12.85
C GLU A 85 -10.17 10.12 -13.47
N GLY A 86 -9.73 8.94 -13.92
CA GLY A 86 -8.44 8.73 -14.55
C GLY A 86 -7.32 8.37 -13.57
N SER A 87 -6.08 8.51 -14.06
CA SER A 87 -4.89 8.15 -13.29
C SER A 87 -4.64 9.10 -12.12
N GLY A 88 -4.09 8.56 -11.03
CA GLY A 88 -3.51 9.33 -9.94
C GLY A 88 -2.21 10.05 -10.35
N PRO A 89 -1.46 10.58 -9.39
CA PRO A 89 -0.17 11.21 -9.64
C PRO A 89 0.81 10.26 -10.30
N ASN A 90 1.70 10.81 -11.14
CA ASN A 90 2.78 10.03 -11.71
C ASN A 90 3.72 9.54 -10.61
N ARG A 91 3.81 8.22 -10.45
CA ARG A 91 4.71 7.55 -9.49
C ARG A 91 6.02 7.06 -10.12
N LEU A 92 6.12 7.07 -11.45
CA LEU A 92 7.29 6.67 -12.20
C LEU A 92 8.28 7.84 -12.27
N THR A 93 8.87 8.19 -11.13
CA THR A 93 9.74 9.34 -10.96
C THR A 93 11.07 8.95 -10.31
N GLU A 94 12.12 9.70 -10.63
CA GLU A 94 13.45 9.56 -10.02
C GLU A 94 13.41 9.71 -8.49
N GLU A 95 12.58 10.63 -8.00
CA GLU A 95 12.38 10.86 -6.58
C GLU A 95 11.84 9.61 -5.88
N ASN A 96 10.78 9.00 -6.43
CA ASN A 96 10.19 7.79 -5.86
C ASN A 96 11.18 6.61 -5.91
N VAL A 97 11.90 6.42 -7.02
CA VAL A 97 12.91 5.36 -7.14
C VAL A 97 13.98 5.52 -6.06
N ASN A 98 14.54 6.71 -5.93
CA ASN A 98 15.58 6.98 -4.92
C ASN A 98 15.05 6.84 -3.49
N PHE A 99 13.84 7.33 -3.22
CA PHE A 99 13.20 7.13 -1.91
C PHE A 99 13.06 5.63 -1.57
N LEU A 100 12.59 4.82 -2.51
CA LEU A 100 12.38 3.38 -2.29
C LEU A 100 13.70 2.64 -2.05
N LEU A 101 14.74 2.93 -2.85
CA LEU A 101 16.05 2.31 -2.67
C LEU A 101 16.70 2.69 -1.33
N ASN A 102 16.61 3.97 -0.95
CA ASN A 102 17.13 4.46 0.33
C ASN A 102 16.37 3.84 1.51
N ASN A 103 15.04 3.85 1.45
CA ASN A 103 14.19 3.31 2.52
C ASN A 103 14.33 1.78 2.63
N PHE A 104 14.43 1.08 1.50
CA PHE A 104 14.74 -0.33 1.48
C PHE A 104 16.05 -0.61 2.21
N SER A 105 17.12 0.10 1.87
CA SER A 105 18.45 -0.11 2.47
C SER A 105 18.43 0.10 3.99
N ASN A 106 17.75 1.15 4.45
CA ASN A 106 17.58 1.44 5.88
C ASN A 106 16.80 0.32 6.60
N LEU A 107 15.63 -0.07 6.08
CA LEU A 107 14.80 -1.11 6.67
C LEU A 107 15.49 -2.48 6.64
N TRP A 108 16.18 -2.79 5.54
CA TRP A 108 16.91 -4.04 5.39
C TRP A 108 18.00 -4.17 6.43
N LEU A 109 18.84 -3.14 6.59
CA LEU A 109 19.94 -3.13 7.56
C LEU A 109 19.41 -3.21 9.00
N MET A 110 18.32 -2.48 9.30
CA MET A 110 17.66 -2.57 10.60
C MET A 110 17.14 -3.98 10.87
N GLY A 111 16.47 -4.61 9.88
CA GLY A 111 15.89 -5.94 10.00
C GLY A 111 16.95 -7.04 10.20
N ILE A 112 18.04 -6.99 9.46
CA ILE A 112 19.17 -7.93 9.63
C ILE A 112 19.82 -7.77 11.00
N ASN A 113 20.02 -6.54 11.48
CA ASN A 113 20.58 -6.31 12.81
C ASN A 113 19.68 -6.85 13.92
N VAL A 114 18.37 -6.73 13.74
CA VAL A 114 17.38 -7.29 14.67
C VAL A 114 17.40 -8.82 14.61
N LEU A 115 17.49 -9.41 13.40
CA LEU A 115 17.61 -10.86 13.23
C LEU A 115 18.87 -11.43 13.91
N LYS A 116 20.03 -10.78 13.70
CA LYS A 116 21.32 -11.17 14.33
C LYS A 116 21.27 -11.12 15.87
N ARG A 117 20.35 -10.36 16.45
CA ARG A 117 20.10 -10.35 17.91
C ARG A 117 19.11 -11.41 18.38
N GLY A 118 18.58 -12.24 17.47
CA GLY A 118 17.59 -13.27 17.80
C GLY A 118 16.15 -12.75 17.98
N GLU A 119 15.89 -11.49 17.63
CA GLU A 119 14.55 -10.87 17.73
C GLU A 119 13.70 -11.23 16.48
N ASN A 120 13.43 -12.52 16.28
CA ASN A 120 12.81 -13.04 15.05
C ASN A 120 11.43 -12.42 14.75
N ALA A 121 10.59 -12.22 15.75
CA ALA A 121 9.25 -11.63 15.55
C ALA A 121 9.32 -10.19 15.02
N ARG A 122 10.23 -9.37 15.58
CA ARG A 122 10.45 -8.01 15.13
C ARG A 122 11.11 -7.97 13.75
N SER A 123 12.02 -8.90 13.46
CA SER A 123 12.62 -9.03 12.13
C SER A 123 11.55 -9.37 11.08
N LEU A 124 10.59 -10.25 11.38
CA LEU A 124 9.47 -10.57 10.50
C LEU A 124 8.57 -9.36 10.23
N GLU A 125 8.29 -8.55 11.26
CA GLU A 125 7.55 -7.29 11.10
C GLU A 125 8.25 -6.32 10.14
N LEU A 126 9.57 -6.13 10.31
CA LEU A 126 10.38 -5.28 9.44
C LEU A 126 10.47 -5.84 8.01
N LEU A 127 10.54 -7.15 7.86
CA LEU A 127 10.48 -7.80 6.54
C LEU A 127 9.16 -7.49 5.82
N SER A 128 8.04 -7.47 6.52
CA SER A 128 6.74 -7.08 5.95
C SER A 128 6.72 -5.62 5.45
N GLN A 129 7.39 -4.72 6.16
CA GLN A 129 7.54 -3.32 5.70
C GLN A 129 8.47 -3.23 4.49
N LEU A 130 9.55 -4.01 4.48
CA LEU A 130 10.49 -4.11 3.36
C LEU A 130 9.81 -4.59 2.07
N GLN A 131 8.91 -5.56 2.17
CA GLN A 131 8.15 -6.10 1.04
C GLN A 131 7.31 -5.05 0.34
N LYS A 132 6.79 -4.04 1.05
CA LYS A 132 6.07 -2.92 0.45
C LYS A 132 6.97 -2.13 -0.52
N ASN A 133 8.21 -1.83 -0.12
CA ASN A 133 9.16 -1.14 -0.98
C ASN A 133 9.53 -1.99 -2.20
N ILE A 134 9.70 -3.29 -2.02
CA ILE A 134 9.99 -4.22 -3.14
C ILE A 134 8.85 -4.21 -4.15
N LEU A 135 7.60 -4.31 -3.70
CA LEU A 135 6.44 -4.30 -4.59
C LEU A 135 6.31 -2.98 -5.35
N GLN A 136 6.58 -1.85 -4.69
CA GLN A 136 6.57 -0.55 -5.37
C GLN A 136 7.71 -0.45 -6.42
N LEU A 137 8.90 -0.99 -6.15
CA LEU A 137 9.99 -1.07 -7.13
C LEU A 137 9.64 -1.97 -8.32
N ILE A 138 9.02 -3.12 -8.08
CA ILE A 138 8.51 -4.00 -9.13
C ILE A 138 7.53 -3.24 -10.01
N ARG A 139 6.57 -2.53 -9.41
CA ARG A 139 5.57 -1.75 -10.13
C ARG A 139 6.18 -0.62 -10.94
N ILE A 140 7.25 0.03 -10.45
CA ILE A 140 7.99 1.02 -11.25
C ILE A 140 8.66 0.35 -12.45
N ALA A 141 9.34 -0.78 -12.24
CA ALA A 141 10.05 -1.48 -13.30
C ALA A 141 9.13 -2.05 -14.39
N GLU A 142 7.89 -2.37 -14.03
CA GLU A 142 6.84 -2.84 -14.96
C GLU A 142 5.91 -1.71 -15.45
N GLU A 143 6.21 -0.46 -15.11
CA GLU A 143 5.43 0.72 -15.49
C GLU A 143 3.93 0.63 -15.09
N ASN A 144 3.63 -0.07 -13.98
CA ASN A 144 2.29 -0.31 -13.46
C ASN A 144 2.15 0.18 -12.01
N ALA A 145 1.98 1.49 -11.80
CA ALA A 145 1.91 2.12 -10.50
C ALA A 145 0.48 2.45 -10.00
N ASP A 146 -0.56 1.94 -10.65
CA ASP A 146 -1.96 2.28 -10.35
C ASP A 146 -2.38 1.93 -8.92
N ASN A 147 -1.87 0.83 -8.36
CA ASN A 147 -2.14 0.41 -6.99
C ASN A 147 -0.99 0.79 -6.02
N TRP A 148 -0.48 2.02 -6.11
CA TRP A 148 0.70 2.48 -5.36
C TRP A 148 0.61 2.32 -3.84
N PHE A 149 -0.52 2.67 -3.24
CA PHE A 149 -0.74 2.54 -1.79
C PHE A 149 -1.32 1.19 -1.36
N ASN A 150 -1.93 0.46 -2.30
CA ASN A 150 -2.45 -0.88 -2.08
C ASN A 150 -1.71 -1.88 -2.98
N MET A 151 -0.39 -1.92 -2.83
CA MET A 151 0.53 -2.61 -3.74
C MET A 151 0.31 -4.12 -3.85
N THR A 152 -0.42 -4.72 -2.91
CA THR A 152 -0.78 -6.15 -2.93
C THR A 152 -2.12 -6.42 -3.62
N LYS A 153 -2.92 -5.38 -3.91
CA LYS A 153 -4.21 -5.55 -4.60
C LYS A 153 -3.98 -6.12 -6.00
N ASN A 154 -4.67 -7.20 -6.31
CA ASN A 154 -4.59 -7.92 -7.58
C ASN A 154 -3.16 -8.29 -8.03
N LEU A 155 -2.21 -8.39 -7.11
CA LEU A 155 -0.79 -8.56 -7.40
C LEU A 155 -0.53 -9.70 -8.39
N GLU A 156 -1.20 -10.84 -8.21
CA GLU A 156 -1.07 -12.05 -9.03
C GLU A 156 -1.46 -11.86 -10.51
N LYS A 157 -2.18 -10.77 -10.80
CA LYS A 157 -2.66 -10.45 -12.15
C LYS A 157 -1.98 -9.24 -12.76
N GLU A 158 -1.42 -8.37 -11.92
CA GLU A 158 -0.94 -7.06 -12.31
C GLU A 158 0.57 -7.00 -12.53
N ILE A 159 1.33 -7.91 -11.92
CA ILE A 159 2.76 -8.04 -12.17
C ILE A 159 3.06 -9.30 -13.00
N SER A 160 4.22 -9.32 -13.63
CA SER A 160 4.64 -10.48 -14.41
C SER A 160 4.75 -11.73 -13.53
N PRO A 161 4.42 -12.94 -14.06
CA PRO A 161 4.58 -14.19 -13.31
C PRO A 161 6.02 -14.39 -12.81
N GLU A 162 7.01 -13.94 -13.57
CA GLU A 162 8.43 -14.03 -13.18
C GLU A 162 8.69 -13.21 -11.91
N ASN A 163 8.26 -11.96 -11.87
CA ASN A 163 8.47 -11.08 -10.73
C ASN A 163 7.62 -11.50 -9.52
N TYR A 164 6.44 -12.06 -9.76
CA TYR A 164 5.65 -12.66 -8.69
C TYR A 164 6.38 -13.85 -8.03
N GLU A 165 6.98 -14.76 -8.82
CA GLU A 165 7.77 -15.87 -8.28
C GLU A 165 9.05 -15.40 -7.55
N LYS A 166 9.69 -14.32 -8.02
CA LYS A 166 10.79 -13.70 -7.30
C LYS A 166 10.34 -13.08 -5.97
N PHE A 167 9.22 -12.38 -5.98
CA PHE A 167 8.64 -11.77 -4.78
C PHE A 167 8.28 -12.83 -3.71
N LYS A 168 7.71 -13.96 -4.09
CA LYS A 168 7.41 -15.06 -3.16
C LYS A 168 8.62 -15.51 -2.35
N LYS A 169 9.82 -15.45 -2.91
CA LYS A 169 11.06 -15.81 -2.20
C LYS A 169 11.47 -14.80 -1.13
N THR A 170 10.87 -13.63 -1.11
CA THR A 170 11.09 -12.60 -0.08
C THR A 170 10.21 -12.79 1.15
N THR A 171 9.36 -13.82 1.20
CA THR A 171 8.48 -14.14 2.31
C THR A 171 9.09 -15.20 3.23
N ALA A 172 8.74 -15.18 4.50
CA ALA A 172 9.23 -16.15 5.48
C ALA A 172 8.16 -16.46 6.54
N ARG A 173 8.23 -17.65 7.10
CA ARG A 173 7.60 -17.95 8.40
C ARG A 173 8.46 -17.38 9.53
N LEU A 174 7.92 -17.39 10.74
CA LEU A 174 8.66 -16.99 11.94
C LEU A 174 9.71 -18.08 12.29
N ASN A 175 10.76 -18.12 11.52
CA ASN A 175 11.89 -19.04 11.62
C ASN A 175 13.16 -18.31 11.19
N GLU A 176 14.23 -18.43 11.97
CA GLU A 176 15.49 -17.70 11.75
C GLU A 176 16.09 -17.95 10.36
N LEU A 177 16.17 -19.21 9.93
CA LEU A 177 16.75 -19.58 8.64
C LEU A 177 15.89 -19.04 7.48
N GLU A 178 14.59 -19.15 7.58
CA GLU A 178 13.68 -18.63 6.54
C GLU A 178 13.72 -17.10 6.48
N LEU A 179 13.79 -16.41 7.63
CA LEU A 179 13.97 -14.96 7.69
C LEU A 179 15.29 -14.55 7.03
N TYR A 180 16.38 -15.24 7.35
CA TYR A 180 17.69 -14.98 6.73
C TYR A 180 17.63 -15.11 5.19
N GLU A 181 17.06 -16.21 4.69
CA GLU A 181 16.91 -16.41 3.23
C GLU A 181 15.97 -15.38 2.60
N ALA A 182 14.89 -14.98 3.26
CA ALA A 182 13.99 -13.95 2.77
C ALA A 182 14.66 -12.58 2.68
N TYR A 183 15.46 -12.18 3.68
CA TYR A 183 16.25 -10.94 3.63
C TYR A 183 17.30 -10.98 2.52
N LYS A 184 17.98 -12.13 2.34
CA LYS A 184 18.93 -12.33 1.24
C LYS A 184 18.27 -12.20 -0.13
N ASN A 185 17.15 -12.90 -0.33
CA ASN A 185 16.40 -12.84 -1.57
C ASN A 185 15.84 -11.42 -1.83
N SER A 186 15.42 -10.71 -0.79
CA SER A 186 14.98 -9.33 -0.87
C SER A 186 16.08 -8.41 -1.37
N LEU A 187 17.30 -8.55 -0.84
CA LEU A 187 18.45 -7.76 -1.25
C LEU A 187 18.84 -8.05 -2.71
N LEU A 188 18.95 -9.32 -3.08
CA LEU A 188 19.28 -9.73 -4.45
C LEU A 188 18.25 -9.23 -5.46
N LEU A 189 16.96 -9.31 -5.11
CA LEU A 189 15.89 -8.84 -5.96
C LEU A 189 15.95 -7.32 -6.17
N VAL A 190 16.20 -6.55 -5.11
CA VAL A 190 16.32 -5.09 -5.22
C VAL A 190 17.58 -4.70 -5.99
N MET A 191 18.70 -5.42 -5.87
CA MET A 191 19.89 -5.20 -6.71
C MET A 191 19.58 -5.42 -8.20
N GLU A 192 18.79 -6.43 -8.53
CA GLU A 192 18.34 -6.67 -9.90
C GLU A 192 17.48 -5.48 -10.41
N PHE A 193 16.47 -5.06 -9.65
CA PHE A 193 15.63 -3.93 -10.03
C PHE A 193 16.39 -2.60 -10.08
N ARG A 194 17.32 -2.37 -9.16
CA ARG A 194 18.20 -1.22 -9.20
C ARG A 194 18.93 -1.12 -10.55
N ASN A 195 19.50 -2.24 -11.03
CA ASN A 195 20.20 -2.29 -12.32
C ASN A 195 19.27 -2.10 -13.54
N LEU A 196 17.98 -2.41 -13.40
CA LEU A 196 16.99 -2.13 -14.43
C LEU A 196 16.63 -0.64 -14.47
N VAL A 197 16.31 -0.05 -13.31
CA VAL A 197 15.83 1.34 -13.22
C VAL A 197 16.95 2.36 -13.42
N GLU A 198 18.24 2.05 -13.16
CA GLU A 198 19.36 2.97 -13.41
C GLU A 198 19.54 3.34 -14.89
N LYS A 199 18.91 2.58 -15.81
CA LYS A 199 18.91 2.91 -17.23
C LYS A 199 18.02 4.11 -17.56
N GLN A 200 17.09 4.44 -16.67
CA GLN A 200 16.07 5.48 -16.85
C GLN A 200 16.20 6.60 -15.82
N TYR A 201 16.73 6.32 -14.63
CA TYR A 201 16.78 7.23 -13.49
C TYR A 201 18.20 7.39 -12.96
N GLN A 202 18.55 8.59 -12.52
CA GLN A 202 19.81 8.84 -11.81
C GLN A 202 19.67 8.38 -10.35
N LEU A 203 20.48 7.40 -9.97
CA LEU A 203 20.40 6.80 -8.64
C LEU A 203 21.40 7.44 -7.68
N THR A 204 20.93 7.71 -6.44
CA THR A 204 21.76 8.25 -5.34
C THR A 204 22.54 7.16 -4.61
N VAL A 205 22.05 5.90 -4.64
CA VAL A 205 22.70 4.76 -3.97
C VAL A 205 23.52 3.96 -4.97
N SER A 206 24.82 3.79 -4.69
CA SER A 206 25.74 3.06 -5.56
C SER A 206 25.55 1.54 -5.47
N ASN A 207 25.98 0.82 -6.51
CA ASN A 207 26.01 -0.65 -6.47
C ASN A 207 26.96 -1.16 -5.39
N ASP A 208 28.11 -0.50 -5.18
CA ASP A 208 29.08 -0.87 -4.14
C ASP A 208 28.47 -0.87 -2.73
N PHE A 209 27.48 -0.03 -2.48
CA PHE A 209 26.78 -0.03 -1.21
C PHE A 209 25.94 -1.29 -1.03
N PHE A 210 25.23 -1.73 -2.06
CA PHE A 210 24.47 -2.99 -2.02
C PHE A 210 25.36 -4.22 -1.87
N GLU A 211 26.52 -4.23 -2.53
CA GLU A 211 27.52 -5.28 -2.34
C GLU A 211 28.05 -5.33 -0.89
N LYS A 212 28.23 -4.16 -0.26
CA LYS A 212 28.58 -4.10 1.17
C LYS A 212 27.49 -4.65 2.07
N LEU A 213 26.20 -4.38 1.76
CA LEU A 213 25.09 -4.96 2.52
C LEU A 213 25.08 -6.49 2.39
N LEU A 214 25.33 -7.02 1.19
CA LEU A 214 25.41 -8.46 0.96
C LEU A 214 26.57 -9.10 1.74
N HIS A 215 27.72 -8.43 1.76
CA HIS A 215 28.86 -8.89 2.56
C HIS A 215 28.56 -8.88 4.05
N TYR A 216 27.98 -7.77 4.56
CA TYR A 216 27.60 -7.63 5.95
C TYR A 216 26.63 -8.69 6.45
N MET A 217 25.77 -9.19 5.58
CA MET A 217 24.84 -10.27 5.90
C MET A 217 25.56 -11.57 6.26
N ASN A 218 26.70 -11.84 5.62
CA ASN A 218 27.46 -13.09 5.77
C ASN A 218 28.49 -13.06 6.94
N GLU A 219 28.68 -11.91 7.57
CA GLU A 219 29.47 -11.75 8.79
C GLU A 219 28.69 -12.14 10.06
#